data_dbca55e97cc6c131ddc6bf1453c03a91
#
_entry.id   dbca55e97cc6c131ddc6bf1453c03a91
#
_cell.length_a   1.000
_cell.length_b   1.000
_cell.length_c   1.000
_cell.angle_alpha   90.00
_cell.angle_beta   90.00
_cell.angle_gamma   90.00
#
_symmetry.space_group_name_H-M   'P 1'
#
loop_
_entity.id
_entity.type
_entity.pdbx_description
1 polymer ?
#
loop_
_entity_poly.entity_id
_entity_poly.type
_entity_poly.pdbx_seq_one_letter_code
_entity_poly.pdbx_strand_id
1 'polypeptide(L)'
;MSCSTTILDRIVARKRQEVAIRSAQRALEELYEVLTDQATVRGFSRRLVAQVEAQKPAVIAEIKRASPSKGLLRADFQPTLHAQQYESAGASCLSVLTDQDFFQGSDDDLQLARSACGLPVIRKDFMVDPYQIIESRALGADCILLIVAALSDSDLHLLHETALSVGLDVLIEVHDETELHRALKLDSPLIGINNRNLHTFETKLEVTLNLLEQIPDDRLLITESGILKARDVDLMQEHGVYGFLVGEAFMRQPDPGVALKELFQSLS
;
A
#
# COMPACT_ATOMS: atom_id res chain seq x y z
N MET A 1 -3.61 33.19 -10.84
CA MET A 1 -2.99 32.49 -9.70
C MET A 1 -2.27 31.28 -10.26
N SER A 2 -0.94 31.22 -10.22
CA SER A 2 -0.21 30.05 -10.70
C SER A 2 -0.48 28.91 -9.69
N CYS A 3 -1.22 27.91 -10.11
CA CYS A 3 -1.38 26.69 -9.34
C CYS A 3 0.03 26.08 -9.20
N SER A 4 0.59 26.08 -7.99
CA SER A 4 1.89 25.43 -7.76
C SER A 4 1.69 23.92 -7.92
N THR A 5 2.41 23.33 -8.87
CA THR A 5 2.39 21.89 -9.12
C THR A 5 2.79 21.14 -7.85
N THR A 6 1.93 20.29 -7.33
CA THR A 6 2.19 19.52 -6.10
C THR A 6 3.19 18.37 -6.38
N ILE A 7 3.71 17.76 -5.31
CA ILE A 7 4.54 16.56 -5.47
C ILE A 7 3.76 15.42 -6.13
N LEU A 8 2.47 15.27 -5.78
CA LEU A 8 1.60 14.25 -6.37
C LEU A 8 1.41 14.47 -7.88
N ASP A 9 1.17 15.73 -8.32
CA ASP A 9 1.05 16.05 -9.75
C ASP A 9 2.32 15.70 -10.53
N ARG A 10 3.50 15.95 -9.93
CA ARG A 10 4.80 15.60 -10.53
C ARG A 10 4.98 14.09 -10.64
N ILE A 11 4.59 13.35 -9.60
CA ILE A 11 4.66 11.88 -9.58
C ILE A 11 3.73 11.31 -10.66
N VAL A 12 2.48 11.75 -10.71
CA VAL A 12 1.48 11.29 -11.68
C VAL A 12 1.94 11.58 -13.13
N ALA A 13 2.45 12.80 -13.37
CA ALA A 13 2.95 13.17 -14.70
C ALA A 13 4.15 12.29 -15.12
N ARG A 14 5.07 12.00 -14.20
CA ARG A 14 6.21 11.12 -14.44
C ARG A 14 5.76 9.68 -14.66
N LYS A 15 4.78 9.19 -13.88
CA LYS A 15 4.26 7.83 -13.98
C LYS A 15 3.59 7.58 -15.35
N ARG A 16 2.86 8.56 -15.88
CA ARG A 16 2.29 8.46 -17.25
C ARG A 16 3.37 8.32 -18.32
N GLN A 17 4.51 9.02 -18.18
CA GLN A 17 5.65 8.87 -19.09
C GLN A 17 6.29 7.48 -18.95
N GLU A 18 6.43 6.98 -17.73
CA GLU A 18 6.97 5.65 -17.44
C GLU A 18 6.10 4.55 -18.08
N VAL A 19 4.77 4.63 -17.90
CA VAL A 19 3.82 3.69 -18.52
C VAL A 19 3.95 3.70 -20.04
N ALA A 20 4.03 4.89 -20.68
CA ALA A 20 4.21 4.99 -22.13
C ALA A 20 5.50 4.32 -22.63
N ILE A 21 6.60 4.42 -21.85
CA ILE A 21 7.85 3.75 -22.17
C ILE A 21 7.73 2.24 -22.00
N ARG A 22 7.18 1.79 -20.85
CA ARG A 22 7.05 0.37 -20.52
C ARG A 22 6.12 -0.37 -21.49
N SER A 23 4.98 0.22 -21.84
CA SER A 23 4.03 -0.37 -22.77
C SER A 23 4.56 -0.44 -24.21
N ALA A 24 5.48 0.46 -24.59
CA ALA A 24 6.16 0.38 -25.88
C ALA A 24 7.27 -0.70 -25.89
N GLN A 25 7.84 -1.05 -24.72
CA GLN A 25 8.88 -2.08 -24.58
C GLN A 25 8.30 -3.49 -24.42
N ARG A 26 7.14 -3.60 -23.82
CA ARG A 26 6.45 -4.86 -23.56
C ARG A 26 4.96 -4.69 -23.84
N ALA A 27 4.46 -5.42 -24.82
CA ALA A 27 3.04 -5.34 -25.20
C ALA A 27 2.13 -5.90 -24.09
N LEU A 28 0.88 -5.40 -24.04
CA LEU A 28 -0.11 -5.85 -23.08
C LEU A 28 -0.42 -7.35 -23.24
N GLU A 29 -0.42 -7.84 -24.47
CA GLU A 29 -0.62 -9.25 -24.83
C GLU A 29 0.43 -10.16 -24.18
N GLU A 30 1.70 -9.72 -24.16
CA GLU A 30 2.79 -10.46 -23.53
C GLU A 30 2.63 -10.54 -22.00
N LEU A 31 2.06 -9.50 -21.40
CA LEU A 31 1.72 -9.54 -19.99
C LEU A 31 0.60 -10.56 -19.70
N TYR A 32 -0.45 -10.59 -20.54
CA TYR A 32 -1.51 -11.58 -20.40
C TYR A 32 -1.03 -13.02 -20.59
N GLU A 33 -0.07 -13.27 -21.49
CA GLU A 33 0.55 -14.58 -21.63
C GLU A 33 1.22 -15.04 -20.32
N VAL A 34 1.94 -14.13 -19.63
CA VAL A 34 2.54 -14.44 -18.32
C VAL A 34 1.49 -14.78 -17.25
N LEU A 35 0.30 -14.17 -17.31
CA LEU A 35 -0.75 -14.45 -16.33
C LEU A 35 -1.26 -15.89 -16.40
N THR A 36 -1.15 -16.58 -17.54
CA THR A 36 -1.62 -17.96 -17.68
C THR A 36 -0.83 -18.94 -16.80
N ASP A 37 0.45 -18.66 -16.58
CA ASP A 37 1.35 -19.48 -15.76
C ASP A 37 1.59 -18.88 -14.36
N GLN A 38 0.98 -17.71 -14.07
CA GLN A 38 1.18 -17.03 -12.81
C GLN A 38 0.50 -17.78 -11.66
N ALA A 39 1.21 -17.94 -10.55
CA ALA A 39 0.64 -18.51 -9.34
C ALA A 39 -0.61 -17.73 -8.88
N THR A 40 -1.56 -18.43 -8.27
CA THR A 40 -2.75 -17.78 -7.70
C THR A 40 -2.39 -16.73 -6.67
N VAL A 41 -3.21 -15.69 -6.56
CA VAL A 41 -3.07 -14.66 -5.52
C VAL A 41 -3.19 -15.26 -4.13
N ARG A 42 -2.45 -14.70 -3.17
CA ARG A 42 -2.37 -15.21 -1.79
C ARG A 42 -3.51 -14.72 -0.89
N GLY A 43 -4.47 -13.94 -1.43
CA GLY A 43 -5.64 -13.42 -0.71
C GLY A 43 -5.25 -12.36 0.32
N PHE A 44 -4.87 -11.20 -0.16
CA PHE A 44 -4.40 -10.06 0.63
C PHE A 44 -5.49 -9.55 1.59
N SER A 45 -6.67 -9.22 1.07
CA SER A 45 -7.82 -8.75 1.85
C SER A 45 -8.29 -9.81 2.84
N ARG A 46 -8.45 -11.05 2.39
CA ARG A 46 -8.91 -12.16 3.25
C ARG A 46 -8.00 -12.34 4.47
N ARG A 47 -6.68 -12.20 4.31
CA ARG A 47 -5.74 -12.35 5.41
C ARG A 47 -5.85 -11.21 6.44
N LEU A 48 -6.07 -9.99 5.98
CA LEU A 48 -6.27 -8.84 6.86
C LEU A 48 -7.59 -8.94 7.63
N VAL A 49 -8.69 -9.24 6.93
CA VAL A 49 -10.01 -9.43 7.52
C VAL A 49 -9.97 -10.48 8.63
N ALA A 50 -9.36 -11.65 8.39
CA ALA A 50 -9.25 -12.70 9.40
C ALA A 50 -8.50 -12.28 10.67
N GLN A 51 -7.52 -11.37 10.58
CA GLN A 51 -6.83 -10.83 11.76
C GLN A 51 -7.75 -9.88 12.54
N VAL A 52 -8.42 -8.97 11.84
CA VAL A 52 -9.30 -7.99 12.48
C VAL A 52 -10.52 -8.66 13.12
N GLU A 53 -11.13 -9.65 12.48
CA GLU A 53 -12.21 -10.46 13.06
C GLU A 53 -11.77 -11.20 14.34
N ALA A 54 -10.49 -11.59 14.41
CA ALA A 54 -9.89 -12.16 15.61
C ALA A 54 -9.49 -11.11 16.65
N GLN A 55 -9.82 -9.84 16.44
CA GLN A 55 -9.43 -8.69 17.28
C GLN A 55 -7.91 -8.57 17.47
N LYS A 56 -7.15 -8.89 16.41
CA LYS A 56 -5.69 -8.80 16.38
C LYS A 56 -5.25 -7.74 15.38
N PRO A 57 -4.12 -7.06 15.63
CA PRO A 57 -3.56 -6.13 14.65
C PRO A 57 -3.30 -6.83 13.32
N ALA A 58 -3.87 -6.27 12.25
CA ALA A 58 -3.62 -6.67 10.88
C ALA A 58 -2.56 -5.73 10.29
N VAL A 59 -1.29 -6.17 10.32
CA VAL A 59 -0.15 -5.32 9.96
C VAL A 59 0.29 -5.59 8.53
N ILE A 60 0.20 -4.54 7.69
CA ILE A 60 0.85 -4.48 6.38
C ILE A 60 2.23 -3.86 6.62
N ALA A 61 3.28 -4.67 6.59
CA ALA A 61 4.65 -4.24 6.83
C ALA A 61 5.29 -3.73 5.53
N GLU A 62 5.70 -2.46 5.52
CA GLU A 62 6.18 -1.80 4.31
C GLU A 62 7.69 -1.91 4.15
N ILE A 63 8.13 -2.38 2.97
CA ILE A 63 9.53 -2.41 2.50
C ILE A 63 9.76 -1.18 1.62
N LYS A 64 10.49 -0.19 2.17
CA LYS A 64 10.70 1.12 1.55
C LYS A 64 12.11 1.63 1.78
N ARG A 65 12.86 1.90 0.69
CA ARG A 65 14.23 2.43 0.75
C ARG A 65 14.27 3.90 1.10
N ALA A 66 13.44 4.70 0.45
CA ALA A 66 13.41 6.16 0.58
C ALA A 66 11.99 6.71 0.42
N SER A 67 11.79 7.99 0.73
CA SER A 67 10.56 8.72 0.42
C SER A 67 10.84 10.22 0.19
N PRO A 68 9.99 10.94 -0.57
CA PRO A 68 10.16 12.39 -0.81
C PRO A 68 10.20 13.21 0.48
N SER A 69 9.43 12.82 1.49
CA SER A 69 9.30 13.55 2.75
C SER A 69 10.41 13.30 3.76
N LYS A 70 11.12 12.16 3.66
CA LYS A 70 12.08 11.69 4.68
C LYS A 70 13.47 11.35 4.10
N GLY A 71 13.63 11.43 2.78
CA GLY A 71 14.87 11.01 2.12
C GLY A 71 15.14 9.52 2.25
N LEU A 72 16.42 9.14 2.30
CA LEU A 72 16.86 7.76 2.47
C LEU A 72 16.51 7.26 3.88
N LEU A 73 15.74 6.18 3.96
CA LEU A 73 15.35 5.52 5.21
C LEU A 73 16.27 4.37 5.56
N ARG A 74 16.72 3.63 4.54
CA ARG A 74 17.53 2.44 4.71
C ARG A 74 18.64 2.34 3.66
N ALA A 75 19.90 2.45 4.09
CA ALA A 75 21.06 2.32 3.20
C ALA A 75 21.32 0.86 2.84
N ASP A 76 21.34 -0.04 3.84
CA ASP A 76 21.43 -1.49 3.66
C ASP A 76 20.02 -2.06 3.38
N PHE A 77 19.57 -1.94 2.13
CA PHE A 77 18.23 -2.32 1.70
C PHE A 77 18.26 -3.70 1.04
N GLN A 78 17.66 -4.67 1.72
CA GLN A 78 17.62 -6.08 1.34
C GLN A 78 16.20 -6.64 1.39
N PRO A 79 15.39 -6.49 0.30
CA PRO A 79 13.97 -6.89 0.29
C PRO A 79 13.73 -8.33 0.73
N THR A 80 14.57 -9.27 0.30
CA THR A 80 14.53 -10.68 0.69
C THR A 80 14.62 -10.86 2.20
N LEU A 81 15.62 -10.25 2.84
CA LEU A 81 15.84 -10.35 4.27
C LEU A 81 14.70 -9.67 5.05
N HIS A 82 14.29 -8.47 4.61
CA HIS A 82 13.22 -7.73 5.27
C HIS A 82 11.87 -8.47 5.21
N ALA A 83 11.55 -9.12 4.09
CA ALA A 83 10.34 -9.94 3.95
C ALA A 83 10.34 -11.12 4.93
N GLN A 84 11.47 -11.83 5.07
CA GLN A 84 11.63 -12.92 6.03
C GLN A 84 11.53 -12.46 7.48
N GLN A 85 12.14 -11.32 7.79
CA GLN A 85 12.06 -10.70 9.13
C GLN A 85 10.62 -10.33 9.48
N TYR A 86 9.86 -9.72 8.55
CA TYR A 86 8.47 -9.36 8.74
C TYR A 86 7.56 -10.59 8.89
N GLU A 87 7.74 -11.64 8.07
CA GLU A 87 6.99 -12.88 8.21
C GLU A 87 7.24 -13.53 9.58
N SER A 88 8.50 -13.65 9.98
CA SER A 88 8.89 -14.22 11.29
C SER A 88 8.40 -13.39 12.47
N ALA A 89 8.17 -12.09 12.25
CA ALA A 89 7.63 -11.17 13.24
C ALA A 89 6.10 -11.19 13.33
N GLY A 90 5.41 -11.87 12.40
CA GLY A 90 3.95 -11.98 12.41
C GLY A 90 3.22 -10.91 11.60
N ALA A 91 3.87 -10.25 10.65
CA ALA A 91 3.18 -9.39 9.68
C ALA A 91 2.05 -10.16 8.97
N SER A 92 0.95 -9.49 8.68
CA SER A 92 -0.16 -10.08 7.93
C SER A 92 0.11 -10.07 6.43
N CYS A 93 0.60 -8.95 5.91
CA CYS A 93 0.91 -8.73 4.51
C CYS A 93 2.16 -7.86 4.36
N LEU A 94 2.71 -7.80 3.15
CA LEU A 94 3.80 -6.87 2.80
C LEU A 94 3.28 -5.76 1.90
N SER A 95 3.86 -4.56 2.05
CA SER A 95 3.78 -3.46 1.09
C SER A 95 5.17 -3.23 0.52
N VAL A 96 5.32 -3.24 -0.80
CA VAL A 96 6.63 -3.03 -1.45
C VAL A 96 6.55 -1.85 -2.40
N LEU A 97 7.37 -0.82 -2.15
CA LEU A 97 7.49 0.34 -3.02
C LEU A 97 8.19 -0.06 -4.32
N THR A 98 7.53 0.23 -5.46
CA THR A 98 8.12 -0.02 -6.78
C THR A 98 8.42 1.26 -7.56
N ASP A 99 7.96 2.43 -7.09
CA ASP A 99 8.32 3.71 -7.70
C ASP A 99 9.83 3.98 -7.58
N GLN A 100 10.47 4.21 -8.76
CA GLN A 100 11.92 4.36 -8.84
C GLN A 100 12.38 5.78 -8.53
N ASP A 101 11.74 6.78 -9.12
CA ASP A 101 12.25 8.16 -9.14
C ASP A 101 12.08 8.86 -7.79
N PHE A 102 11.01 8.58 -7.06
CA PHE A 102 10.66 9.27 -5.83
C PHE A 102 10.87 8.42 -4.56
N PHE A 103 10.83 7.09 -4.69
CA PHE A 103 10.94 6.17 -3.56
C PHE A 103 12.16 5.22 -3.66
N GLN A 104 12.90 5.25 -4.76
CA GLN A 104 14.05 4.38 -5.03
C GLN A 104 13.71 2.88 -4.93
N GLY A 105 12.47 2.52 -5.27
CA GLY A 105 12.02 1.14 -5.35
C GLY A 105 12.24 0.54 -6.73
N SER A 106 11.86 -0.72 -6.89
CA SER A 106 11.90 -1.40 -8.19
C SER A 106 10.93 -2.58 -8.24
N ASP A 107 10.61 -3.04 -9.44
CA ASP A 107 9.84 -4.27 -9.63
C ASP A 107 10.57 -5.50 -9.06
N ASP A 108 11.90 -5.52 -9.16
CA ASP A 108 12.74 -6.58 -8.60
C ASP A 108 12.59 -6.65 -7.07
N ASP A 109 12.45 -5.52 -6.38
CA ASP A 109 12.26 -5.50 -4.93
C ASP A 109 10.96 -6.23 -4.53
N LEU A 110 9.89 -6.06 -5.31
CA LEU A 110 8.62 -6.76 -5.10
C LEU A 110 8.78 -8.27 -5.33
N GLN A 111 9.41 -8.66 -6.43
CA GLN A 111 9.62 -10.07 -6.77
C GLN A 111 10.52 -10.78 -5.75
N LEU A 112 11.60 -10.12 -5.31
CA LEU A 112 12.52 -10.61 -4.28
C LEU A 112 11.79 -10.79 -2.94
N ALA A 113 11.01 -9.80 -2.50
CA ALA A 113 10.24 -9.89 -1.26
C ALA A 113 9.19 -11.00 -1.32
N ARG A 114 8.44 -11.09 -2.44
CA ARG A 114 7.41 -12.12 -2.64
C ARG A 114 7.99 -13.53 -2.63
N SER A 115 9.12 -13.76 -3.30
CA SER A 115 9.77 -15.07 -3.37
C SER A 115 10.38 -15.53 -2.05
N ALA A 116 10.68 -14.60 -1.16
CA ALA A 116 11.36 -14.86 0.11
C ALA A 116 10.43 -15.32 1.24
N CYS A 117 9.12 -15.17 1.11
CA CYS A 117 8.14 -15.49 2.15
C CYS A 117 6.79 -15.91 1.59
N GLY A 118 5.87 -16.37 2.46
CA GLY A 118 4.50 -16.76 2.13
C GLY A 118 3.46 -15.62 2.24
N LEU A 119 3.86 -14.41 2.64
CA LEU A 119 2.94 -13.30 2.85
C LEU A 119 2.37 -12.77 1.53
N PRO A 120 1.08 -12.36 1.51
CA PRO A 120 0.53 -11.59 0.40
C PRO A 120 1.22 -10.24 0.27
N VAL A 121 1.37 -9.74 -0.98
CA VAL A 121 2.13 -8.52 -1.27
C VAL A 121 1.29 -7.51 -2.04
N ILE A 122 1.22 -6.27 -1.57
CA ILE A 122 0.71 -5.14 -2.34
C ILE A 122 1.86 -4.45 -3.10
N ARG A 123 1.65 -4.17 -4.40
CA ARG A 123 2.48 -3.24 -5.15
C ARG A 123 2.13 -1.81 -4.74
N LYS A 124 3.00 -1.17 -3.99
CA LYS A 124 2.83 0.22 -3.53
C LYS A 124 3.45 1.14 -4.58
N ASP A 125 2.62 1.61 -5.50
CA ASP A 125 2.98 2.48 -6.62
C ASP A 125 1.81 3.41 -6.96
N PHE A 126 2.00 4.35 -7.87
CA PHE A 126 0.98 5.28 -8.35
C PHE A 126 0.34 4.73 -9.63
N MET A 127 -0.80 4.08 -9.48
CA MET A 127 -1.54 3.49 -10.61
C MET A 127 -2.31 4.58 -11.34
N VAL A 128 -2.05 4.72 -12.64
CA VAL A 128 -2.66 5.74 -13.53
C VAL A 128 -3.16 5.17 -14.85
N ASP A 129 -2.90 3.89 -15.11
CA ASP A 129 -3.22 3.23 -16.37
C ASP A 129 -3.50 1.72 -16.18
N PRO A 130 -4.48 1.12 -16.88
CA PRO A 130 -4.76 -0.32 -16.82
C PRO A 130 -3.55 -1.22 -17.10
N TYR A 131 -2.61 -0.77 -17.93
CA TYR A 131 -1.35 -1.48 -18.17
C TYR A 131 -0.62 -1.85 -16.88
N GLN A 132 -0.51 -0.90 -15.93
CA GLN A 132 0.16 -1.13 -14.64
C GLN A 132 -0.55 -2.19 -13.80
N ILE A 133 -1.87 -2.30 -13.92
CA ILE A 133 -2.65 -3.29 -13.18
C ILE A 133 -2.31 -4.70 -13.66
N ILE A 134 -2.31 -4.91 -14.99
CA ILE A 134 -1.92 -6.20 -15.58
C ILE A 134 -0.46 -6.53 -15.28
N GLU A 135 0.42 -5.53 -15.41
CA GLU A 135 1.83 -5.66 -15.05
C GLU A 135 2.03 -6.04 -13.58
N SER A 136 1.27 -5.43 -12.65
CA SER A 136 1.34 -5.77 -11.22
C SER A 136 1.01 -7.23 -10.98
N ARG A 137 0.00 -7.75 -11.66
CA ARG A 137 -0.36 -9.17 -11.58
C ARG A 137 0.73 -10.05 -12.18
N ALA A 138 1.33 -9.65 -13.31
CA ALA A 138 2.44 -10.37 -13.96
C ALA A 138 3.72 -10.39 -13.09
N LEU A 139 3.97 -9.33 -12.31
CA LEU A 139 5.07 -9.26 -11.33
C LEU A 139 4.79 -10.13 -10.09
N GLY A 140 3.55 -10.60 -9.93
CA GLY A 140 3.15 -11.45 -8.81
C GLY A 140 2.53 -10.69 -7.63
N ALA A 141 2.13 -9.44 -7.77
CA ALA A 141 1.37 -8.77 -6.72
C ALA A 141 0.05 -9.50 -6.42
N ASP A 142 -0.41 -9.40 -5.19
CA ASP A 142 -1.69 -9.92 -4.72
C ASP A 142 -2.72 -8.80 -4.54
N CYS A 143 -2.23 -7.55 -4.43
CA CYS A 143 -3.01 -6.34 -4.23
C CYS A 143 -2.33 -5.17 -4.93
N ILE A 144 -3.12 -4.15 -5.30
CA ILE A 144 -2.64 -2.86 -5.80
C ILE A 144 -3.19 -1.71 -4.97
N LEU A 145 -2.57 -0.53 -5.12
CA LEU A 145 -3.01 0.72 -4.49
C LEU A 145 -3.73 1.60 -5.51
N LEU A 146 -4.90 2.11 -5.15
CA LEU A 146 -5.54 3.23 -5.87
C LEU A 146 -5.61 4.45 -4.96
N ILE A 147 -4.98 5.55 -5.36
CA ILE A 147 -4.95 6.82 -4.60
C ILE A 147 -6.03 7.74 -5.18
N VAL A 148 -7.08 8.01 -4.40
CA VAL A 148 -8.23 8.79 -4.86
C VAL A 148 -7.84 10.21 -5.28
N ALA A 149 -6.89 10.84 -4.57
CA ALA A 149 -6.36 12.16 -4.90
C ALA A 149 -5.68 12.23 -6.28
N ALA A 150 -5.19 11.10 -6.80
CA ALA A 150 -4.44 11.02 -8.06
C ALA A 150 -5.32 10.74 -9.28
N LEU A 151 -6.59 10.34 -9.09
CA LEU A 151 -7.43 9.75 -10.13
C LEU A 151 -8.78 10.46 -10.25
N SER A 152 -9.32 10.49 -11.47
CA SER A 152 -10.73 10.85 -11.69
C SER A 152 -11.65 9.69 -11.26
N ASP A 153 -12.97 9.94 -11.10
CA ASP A 153 -13.93 8.88 -10.77
C ASP A 153 -13.99 7.80 -11.88
N SER A 154 -13.85 8.20 -13.15
CA SER A 154 -13.79 7.26 -14.26
C SER A 154 -12.53 6.39 -14.25
N ASP A 155 -11.37 6.98 -13.92
CA ASP A 155 -10.12 6.23 -13.82
C ASP A 155 -10.13 5.28 -12.61
N LEU A 156 -10.64 5.75 -11.46
CA LEU A 156 -10.82 4.90 -10.27
C LEU A 156 -11.64 3.66 -10.58
N HIS A 157 -12.79 3.83 -11.25
CA HIS A 157 -13.66 2.72 -11.62
C HIS A 157 -12.98 1.78 -12.63
N LEU A 158 -12.38 2.33 -13.70
CA LEU A 158 -11.67 1.54 -14.70
C LEU A 158 -10.54 0.70 -14.12
N LEU A 159 -9.68 1.31 -13.28
CA LEU A 159 -8.53 0.62 -12.68
C LEU A 159 -8.99 -0.43 -11.67
N HIS A 160 -10.03 -0.13 -10.89
CA HIS A 160 -10.63 -1.08 -9.95
C HIS A 160 -11.17 -2.32 -10.68
N GLU A 161 -12.04 -2.14 -11.69
CA GLU A 161 -12.59 -3.24 -12.48
C GLU A 161 -11.49 -4.06 -13.18
N THR A 162 -10.46 -3.37 -13.69
CA THR A 162 -9.30 -4.05 -14.29
C THR A 162 -8.59 -4.93 -13.25
N ALA A 163 -8.40 -4.45 -12.02
CA ALA A 163 -7.77 -5.22 -10.94
C ALA A 163 -8.59 -6.47 -10.59
N LEU A 164 -9.90 -6.32 -10.42
CA LEU A 164 -10.79 -7.44 -10.13
C LEU A 164 -10.77 -8.49 -11.26
N SER A 165 -10.72 -8.05 -12.53
CA SER A 165 -10.71 -8.95 -13.69
C SER A 165 -9.50 -9.89 -13.74
N VAL A 166 -8.39 -9.51 -13.11
CA VAL A 166 -7.17 -10.33 -13.01
C VAL A 166 -6.94 -10.91 -11.61
N GLY A 167 -7.95 -10.80 -10.73
CA GLY A 167 -7.97 -11.39 -9.40
C GLY A 167 -7.11 -10.68 -8.35
N LEU A 168 -6.77 -9.40 -8.58
CA LEU A 168 -6.07 -8.58 -7.59
C LEU A 168 -7.04 -7.99 -6.57
N ASP A 169 -6.65 -7.98 -5.30
CA ASP A 169 -7.26 -7.13 -4.28
C ASP A 169 -6.87 -5.65 -4.52
N VAL A 170 -7.67 -4.72 -4.01
CA VAL A 170 -7.42 -3.28 -4.14
C VAL A 170 -7.47 -2.61 -2.77
N LEU A 171 -6.42 -1.86 -2.42
CA LEU A 171 -6.42 -0.91 -1.30
C LEU A 171 -6.70 0.48 -1.87
N ILE A 172 -7.80 1.11 -1.42
CA ILE A 172 -8.18 2.46 -1.87
C ILE A 172 -7.75 3.46 -0.81
N GLU A 173 -6.76 4.30 -1.16
CA GLU A 173 -6.18 5.31 -0.25
C GLU A 173 -6.92 6.63 -0.36
N VAL A 174 -7.32 7.19 0.79
CA VAL A 174 -8.01 8.47 0.94
C VAL A 174 -7.36 9.34 2.02
N HIS A 175 -7.55 10.67 1.94
CA HIS A 175 -6.97 11.66 2.84
C HIS A 175 -8.01 12.54 3.53
N ASP A 176 -9.24 12.57 3.03
CA ASP A 176 -10.33 13.38 3.56
C ASP A 176 -11.71 12.76 3.27
N GLU A 177 -12.75 13.42 3.77
CA GLU A 177 -14.15 13.00 3.61
C GLU A 177 -14.61 12.99 2.15
N THR A 178 -14.16 13.95 1.35
CA THR A 178 -14.53 14.05 -0.07
C THR A 178 -13.96 12.86 -0.85
N GLU A 179 -12.72 12.49 -0.57
CA GLU A 179 -12.07 11.32 -1.17
C GLU A 179 -12.70 10.02 -0.67
N LEU A 180 -13.06 9.93 0.62
CA LEU A 180 -13.75 8.78 1.19
C LEU A 180 -15.10 8.54 0.49
N HIS A 181 -15.91 9.54 0.29
CA HIS A 181 -17.19 9.42 -0.42
C HIS A 181 -17.02 8.94 -1.88
N ARG A 182 -15.90 9.26 -2.53
CA ARG A 182 -15.57 8.75 -3.85
C ARG A 182 -15.14 7.28 -3.79
N ALA A 183 -14.30 6.92 -2.83
CA ALA A 183 -13.82 5.56 -2.60
C ALA A 183 -14.95 4.58 -2.32
N LEU A 184 -15.92 4.98 -1.49
CA LEU A 184 -17.07 4.14 -1.09
C LEU A 184 -18.05 3.80 -2.24
N LYS A 185 -17.89 4.41 -3.41
CA LYS A 185 -18.64 4.03 -4.62
C LYS A 185 -18.09 2.75 -5.28
N LEU A 186 -16.89 2.34 -4.90
CA LEU A 186 -16.23 1.14 -5.42
C LEU A 186 -16.47 -0.04 -4.46
N ASP A 187 -16.60 -1.23 -5.02
CA ASP A 187 -16.78 -2.45 -4.23
C ASP A 187 -15.42 -3.06 -3.84
N SER A 188 -14.67 -2.33 -3.00
CA SER A 188 -13.43 -2.84 -2.40
C SER A 188 -13.59 -3.01 -0.90
N PRO A 189 -13.21 -4.14 -0.32
CA PRO A 189 -13.28 -4.34 1.12
C PRO A 189 -12.27 -3.52 1.91
N LEU A 190 -11.23 -2.95 1.26
CA LEU A 190 -10.13 -2.27 1.93
C LEU A 190 -10.14 -0.76 1.68
N ILE A 191 -10.21 0.02 2.73
CA ILE A 191 -10.05 1.48 2.71
C ILE A 191 -8.82 1.85 3.52
N GLY A 192 -7.87 2.54 2.89
CA GLY A 192 -6.69 3.11 3.53
C GLY A 192 -6.91 4.59 3.85
N ILE A 193 -6.76 5.00 5.10
CA ILE A 193 -6.73 6.41 5.46
C ILE A 193 -5.28 6.82 5.68
N ASN A 194 -4.76 7.66 4.80
CA ASN A 194 -3.41 8.19 4.92
C ASN A 194 -3.40 9.46 5.78
N ASN A 195 -2.84 9.34 6.98
CA ASN A 195 -2.70 10.43 7.94
C ASN A 195 -1.71 11.52 7.50
N ARG A 196 -0.97 11.30 6.41
CA ARG A 196 -0.02 12.27 5.87
C ARG A 196 -0.63 13.10 4.76
N ASN A 197 -0.69 14.39 4.95
CA ASN A 197 -1.06 15.33 3.91
C ASN A 197 -0.01 15.33 2.79
N LEU A 198 -0.41 15.05 1.55
CA LEU A 198 0.51 14.94 0.40
C LEU A 198 1.06 16.30 -0.08
N HIS A 199 0.49 17.43 0.38
CA HIS A 199 0.96 18.76 0.02
C HIS A 199 1.96 19.32 1.04
N THR A 200 1.66 19.15 2.35
CA THR A 200 2.44 19.74 3.45
C THR A 200 3.38 18.75 4.12
N PHE A 201 3.19 17.43 3.89
CA PHE A 201 3.82 16.32 4.59
C PHE A 201 3.53 16.26 6.09
N GLU A 202 2.65 17.09 6.59
CA GLU A 202 2.17 17.01 7.97
C GLU A 202 1.43 15.68 8.17
N THR A 203 1.65 15.05 9.32
CA THR A 203 1.04 13.75 9.65
C THR A 203 0.28 13.88 10.96
N LYS A 204 -1.03 13.54 10.93
CA LYS A 204 -1.95 13.64 12.08
C LYS A 204 -2.84 12.41 12.13
N LEU A 205 -2.80 11.67 13.24
CA LEU A 205 -3.63 10.47 13.44
C LEU A 205 -5.13 10.80 13.54
N GLU A 206 -5.45 12.05 13.87
CA GLU A 206 -6.81 12.59 13.89
C GLU A 206 -7.52 12.48 12.53
N VAL A 207 -6.78 12.38 11.41
CA VAL A 207 -7.39 12.18 10.08
C VAL A 207 -8.16 10.85 10.06
N THR A 208 -7.53 9.76 10.53
CA THR A 208 -8.20 8.46 10.68
C THR A 208 -9.40 8.57 11.62
N LEU A 209 -9.22 9.15 12.81
CA LEU A 209 -10.26 9.22 13.82
C LEU A 209 -11.50 10.02 13.38
N ASN A 210 -11.28 11.10 12.64
CA ASN A 210 -12.36 11.98 12.15
C ASN A 210 -13.21 11.33 11.04
N LEU A 211 -12.66 10.35 10.30
CA LEU A 211 -13.36 9.68 9.22
C LEU A 211 -14.01 8.35 9.66
N LEU A 212 -13.69 7.88 10.86
CA LEU A 212 -14.03 6.54 11.32
C LEU A 212 -15.52 6.25 11.29
N GLU A 213 -16.36 7.18 11.75
CA GLU A 213 -17.82 7.02 11.79
C GLU A 213 -18.48 6.92 10.39
N GLN A 214 -17.74 7.28 9.34
CA GLN A 214 -18.22 7.25 7.96
C GLN A 214 -17.81 5.97 7.22
N ILE A 215 -17.01 5.11 7.85
CA ILE A 215 -16.59 3.82 7.27
C ILE A 215 -17.70 2.79 7.52
N PRO A 216 -18.29 2.20 6.49
CA PRO A 216 -19.30 1.15 6.66
C PRO A 216 -18.69 -0.13 7.29
N ASP A 217 -19.53 -0.90 8.01
CA ASP A 217 -19.10 -2.12 8.71
C ASP A 217 -18.57 -3.23 7.77
N ASP A 218 -18.92 -3.18 6.49
CA ASP A 218 -18.47 -4.11 5.46
C ASP A 218 -17.11 -3.72 4.84
N ARG A 219 -16.48 -2.66 5.35
CA ARG A 219 -15.16 -2.19 4.93
C ARG A 219 -14.14 -2.33 6.04
N LEU A 220 -12.96 -2.84 5.69
CA LEU A 220 -11.83 -2.89 6.61
C LEU A 220 -11.00 -1.61 6.47
N LEU A 221 -10.90 -0.87 7.57
CA LEU A 221 -10.07 0.32 7.64
C LEU A 221 -8.61 -0.02 7.92
N ILE A 222 -7.71 0.54 7.09
CA ILE A 222 -6.26 0.51 7.27
C ILE A 222 -5.78 1.94 7.55
N THR A 223 -5.21 2.21 8.73
CA THR A 223 -4.56 3.49 9.01
C THR A 223 -3.13 3.48 8.48
N GLU A 224 -2.78 4.52 7.72
CA GLU A 224 -1.47 4.65 7.07
C GLU A 224 -0.75 5.91 7.56
N SER A 225 0.55 5.84 7.70
CA SER A 225 1.42 6.93 8.20
C SER A 225 1.14 7.34 9.65
N GLY A 226 2.18 7.74 10.37
CA GLY A 226 2.06 8.30 11.72
C GLY A 226 2.09 7.31 12.87
N ILE A 227 2.02 6.01 12.61
CA ILE A 227 2.18 4.97 13.65
C ILE A 227 3.68 4.77 13.90
N LEU A 228 4.18 5.36 14.97
CA LEU A 228 5.61 5.40 15.30
C LEU A 228 5.95 4.79 16.69
N LYS A 229 4.97 4.72 17.58
CA LYS A 229 5.12 4.27 18.99
C LYS A 229 3.93 3.41 19.37
N ALA A 230 4.11 2.54 20.38
CA ALA A 230 3.05 1.68 20.90
C ALA A 230 1.77 2.46 21.26
N ARG A 231 1.89 3.62 21.89
CA ARG A 231 0.74 4.49 22.22
C ARG A 231 -0.08 4.92 20.99
N ASP A 232 0.55 4.98 19.81
CA ASP A 232 -0.17 5.34 18.57
C ASP A 232 -1.03 4.14 18.10
N VAL A 233 -0.54 2.92 18.34
CA VAL A 233 -1.29 1.67 18.13
C VAL A 233 -2.43 1.56 19.13
N ASP A 234 -2.15 1.79 20.44
CA ASP A 234 -3.15 1.77 21.51
C ASP A 234 -4.30 2.73 21.21
N LEU A 235 -3.97 3.98 20.81
CA LEU A 235 -4.96 4.99 20.43
C LEU A 235 -5.88 4.50 19.30
N MET A 236 -5.32 3.89 18.25
CA MET A 236 -6.13 3.38 17.15
C MET A 236 -7.03 2.23 17.60
N GLN A 237 -6.52 1.31 18.39
CA GLN A 237 -7.29 0.15 18.88
C GLN A 237 -8.38 0.53 19.89
N GLU A 238 -8.15 1.53 20.74
CA GLU A 238 -9.18 2.10 21.63
C GLU A 238 -10.40 2.63 20.84
N HIS A 239 -10.17 3.01 19.56
CA HIS A 239 -11.21 3.45 18.63
C HIS A 239 -11.66 2.35 17.64
N GLY A 240 -11.27 1.08 17.87
CA GLY A 240 -11.69 -0.05 17.04
C GLY A 240 -10.91 -0.22 15.72
N VAL A 241 -9.81 0.51 15.51
CA VAL A 241 -8.97 0.39 14.32
C VAL A 241 -7.88 -0.65 14.56
N TYR A 242 -7.95 -1.76 13.81
CA TYR A 242 -7.01 -2.88 13.89
C TYR A 242 -6.19 -3.09 12.62
N GLY A 243 -6.45 -2.36 11.54
CA GLY A 243 -5.68 -2.39 10.29
C GLY A 243 -4.59 -1.32 10.26
N PHE A 244 -3.35 -1.70 9.98
CA PHE A 244 -2.19 -0.80 10.01
C PHE A 244 -1.29 -1.01 8.79
N LEU A 245 -0.88 0.07 8.14
CA LEU A 245 0.22 0.07 7.17
C LEU A 245 1.39 0.88 7.74
N VAL A 246 2.50 0.20 8.04
CA VAL A 246 3.65 0.79 8.75
C VAL A 246 4.96 0.48 8.02
N GLY A 247 5.73 1.53 7.76
CA GLY A 247 7.03 1.41 7.09
C GLY A 247 8.15 2.18 7.81
N GLU A 248 7.97 3.50 8.02
CA GLU A 248 9.04 4.36 8.55
C GLU A 248 9.56 3.88 9.90
N ALA A 249 8.67 3.49 10.82
CA ALA A 249 9.04 3.02 12.16
C ALA A 249 9.93 1.77 12.11
N PHE A 250 9.68 0.89 11.15
CA PHE A 250 10.42 -0.36 11.00
C PHE A 250 11.72 -0.18 10.22
N MET A 251 11.65 0.48 9.05
CA MET A 251 12.79 0.58 8.14
C MET A 251 13.96 1.41 8.68
N ARG A 252 13.72 2.24 9.69
CA ARG A 252 14.77 2.98 10.41
C ARG A 252 15.54 2.15 11.44
N GLN A 253 15.02 0.99 11.82
CA GLN A 253 15.64 0.13 12.83
C GLN A 253 16.60 -0.89 12.20
N PRO A 254 17.62 -1.35 12.91
CA PRO A 254 18.56 -2.36 12.41
C PRO A 254 17.85 -3.63 11.92
N ASP A 255 16.88 -4.11 12.69
CA ASP A 255 16.01 -5.24 12.33
C ASP A 255 14.55 -4.79 12.29
N PRO A 256 13.93 -4.68 11.08
CA PRO A 256 12.55 -4.25 10.95
C PRO A 256 11.52 -5.25 11.51
N GLY A 257 11.86 -6.55 11.58
CA GLY A 257 10.99 -7.55 12.22
C GLY A 257 10.96 -7.41 13.73
N VAL A 258 12.11 -7.14 14.38
CA VAL A 258 12.15 -6.82 15.81
C VAL A 258 11.33 -5.56 16.09
N ALA A 259 11.51 -4.52 15.28
CA ALA A 259 10.77 -3.28 15.44
C ALA A 259 9.24 -3.47 15.30
N LEU A 260 8.79 -4.33 14.39
CA LEU A 260 7.38 -4.70 14.28
C LEU A 260 6.89 -5.37 15.59
N LYS A 261 7.62 -6.36 16.10
CA LYS A 261 7.25 -7.02 17.35
C LYS A 261 7.15 -6.01 18.50
N GLU A 262 8.17 -5.18 18.69
CA GLU A 262 8.20 -4.19 19.76
C GLU A 262 7.04 -3.19 19.68
N LEU A 263 6.67 -2.77 18.46
CA LEU A 263 5.58 -1.82 18.25
C LEU A 263 4.20 -2.39 18.58
N PHE A 264 3.97 -3.68 18.31
CA PHE A 264 2.68 -4.35 18.46
C PHE A 264 2.60 -5.36 19.64
N GLN A 265 3.69 -5.65 20.35
CA GLN A 265 3.72 -6.60 21.47
C GLN A 265 3.28 -6.01 22.83
N SER A 266 3.07 -4.71 22.95
CA SER A 266 2.56 -4.07 24.17
C SER A 266 1.13 -4.50 24.54
N LEU A 267 0.56 -5.44 23.79
CA LEU A 267 -0.86 -5.81 23.77
C LEU A 267 -1.12 -7.30 24.14
N SER A 268 -0.16 -7.96 24.80
CA SER A 268 -0.33 -9.32 25.33
C SER A 268 -0.49 -9.36 26.85
#